data_1d3d14375b74d79824fa729dfe3fd07f
#
_entry.id   1d3d14375b74d79824fa729dfe3fd07f
#
_cell.length_a   1.000
_cell.length_b   1.000
_cell.length_c   1.000
_cell.angle_alpha   90.00
_cell.angle_beta   90.00
_cell.angle_gamma   90.00
#
_symmetry.space_group_name_H-M   'P 1'
#
loop_
_entity.id
_entity.type
_entity.pdbx_description
1 polymer ?
#
loop_
_entity_poly.entity_id
_entity_poly.type
_entity_poly.pdbx_seq_one_letter_code
_entity_poly.pdbx_strand_id
1 'polypeptide(L)'
;IMRERPDHDIDVVIPIPDTSRVAGQALAHELGVKFREGFMKNRYIGRTFIMPGQTQRRKSVRQKLNPVPLEFEGKSVLLVDDSIVRGTTCQQIIQMARDSGAKRVYFASAAPPVRYPNVYGIDMPTASELVAHGRTIEQISEHIGADWLIYQEIDDLIQCSREGLSLIHI
;
A
#
# COMPACT_ATOMS: atom_id res chain seq x y z
N ILE A 1 13.82 1.55 2.26
CA ILE A 1 13.66 1.01 3.62
C ILE A 1 15.02 0.91 4.28
N MET A 2 15.93 0.07 3.77
CA MET A 2 17.26 -0.13 4.36
C MET A 2 18.09 1.17 4.51
N ARG A 3 17.86 2.16 3.65
CA ARG A 3 18.50 3.49 3.73
C ARG A 3 17.96 4.33 4.89
N GLU A 4 16.65 4.26 5.15
CA GLU A 4 15.99 5.06 6.19
C GLU A 4 15.91 4.35 7.55
N ARG A 5 15.77 3.03 7.53
CA ARG A 5 15.62 2.19 8.73
C ARG A 5 16.40 0.88 8.58
N PRO A 6 17.73 0.92 8.67
CA PRO A 6 18.57 -0.29 8.59
C PRO A 6 18.26 -1.28 9.71
N ASP A 7 17.88 -0.78 10.91
CA ASP A 7 17.53 -1.57 12.08
C ASP A 7 16.01 -1.75 12.24
N HIS A 8 15.31 -2.00 11.12
CA HIS A 8 13.87 -2.20 11.16
C HIS A 8 13.47 -3.46 11.93
N ASP A 9 12.31 -3.42 12.58
CA ASP A 9 11.72 -4.54 13.32
C ASP A 9 10.56 -5.21 12.54
N ILE A 10 10.62 -5.20 11.21
CA ILE A 10 9.60 -5.81 10.34
C ILE A 10 9.75 -7.34 10.43
N ASP A 11 8.69 -8.02 10.89
CA ASP A 11 8.62 -9.48 10.97
C ASP A 11 8.15 -10.12 9.65
N VAL A 12 7.28 -9.41 8.92
CA VAL A 12 6.61 -9.95 7.75
C VAL A 12 6.18 -8.86 6.77
N VAL A 13 6.32 -9.14 5.48
CA VAL A 13 5.74 -8.34 4.39
C VAL A 13 4.45 -8.98 3.92
N ILE A 14 3.37 -8.18 3.88
CA ILE A 14 2.04 -8.60 3.47
C ILE A 14 1.55 -7.70 2.33
N PRO A 15 1.39 -8.22 1.10
CA PRO A 15 0.89 -7.44 -0.02
C PRO A 15 -0.62 -7.25 0.07
N ILE A 16 -1.10 -6.11 -0.42
CA ILE A 16 -2.53 -5.91 -0.67
C ILE A 16 -2.88 -6.60 -2.00
N PRO A 17 -3.77 -7.59 -2.00
CA PRO A 17 -4.08 -8.34 -3.21
C PRO A 17 -4.88 -7.52 -4.24
N ASP A 18 -4.65 -7.71 -5.55
CA ASP A 18 -3.77 -8.70 -6.18
C ASP A 18 -2.49 -8.07 -6.74
N THR A 19 -2.47 -6.75 -6.97
CA THR A 19 -1.45 -6.02 -7.75
C THR A 19 -0.10 -5.93 -7.05
N SER A 20 -0.09 -5.89 -5.72
CA SER A 20 1.13 -5.66 -4.93
C SER A 20 1.94 -6.92 -4.61
N ARG A 21 1.51 -8.10 -5.10
CA ARG A 21 2.19 -9.38 -4.78
C ARG A 21 3.63 -9.42 -5.23
N VAL A 22 3.88 -9.02 -6.48
CA VAL A 22 5.24 -9.07 -7.04
C VAL A 22 6.17 -8.11 -6.30
N ALA A 23 5.72 -6.87 -6.08
CA ALA A 23 6.47 -5.88 -5.32
C ALA A 23 6.72 -6.34 -3.87
N GLY A 24 5.69 -6.87 -3.21
CA GLY A 24 5.81 -7.39 -1.83
C GLY A 24 6.76 -8.57 -1.72
N GLN A 25 6.76 -9.48 -2.68
CA GLN A 25 7.67 -10.63 -2.70
C GLN A 25 9.13 -10.18 -2.89
N ALA A 26 9.39 -9.30 -3.85
CA ALA A 26 10.73 -8.75 -4.08
C ALA A 26 11.22 -7.99 -2.84
N LEU A 27 10.37 -7.16 -2.25
CA LEU A 27 10.70 -6.40 -1.04
C LEU A 27 11.01 -7.31 0.16
N ALA A 28 10.23 -8.36 0.38
CA ALA A 28 10.48 -9.32 1.46
C ALA A 28 11.82 -10.04 1.28
N HIS A 29 12.17 -10.39 0.03
CA HIS A 29 13.45 -11.00 -0.30
C HIS A 29 14.62 -10.06 0.04
N GLU A 30 14.56 -8.80 -0.42
CA GLU A 30 15.61 -7.79 -0.17
C GLU A 30 15.77 -7.45 1.33
N LEU A 31 14.68 -7.44 2.08
CA LEU A 31 14.71 -7.21 3.53
C LEU A 31 15.11 -8.45 4.35
N GLY A 32 15.18 -9.63 3.73
CA GLY A 32 15.46 -10.89 4.43
C GLY A 32 14.35 -11.31 5.40
N VAL A 33 13.11 -10.85 5.19
CA VAL A 33 11.96 -11.14 6.06
C VAL A 33 10.94 -12.06 5.36
N LYS A 34 9.97 -12.56 6.13
CA LYS A 34 8.94 -13.45 5.58
C LYS A 34 7.98 -12.70 4.68
N PHE A 35 7.62 -13.31 3.54
CA PHE A 35 6.48 -12.93 2.72
C PHE A 35 5.27 -13.79 3.11
N ARG A 36 4.10 -13.17 3.32
CA ARG A 36 2.85 -13.86 3.64
C ARG A 36 1.65 -13.19 2.96
N GLU A 37 0.70 -13.98 2.52
CA GLU A 37 -0.61 -13.50 2.05
C GLU A 37 -1.55 -13.35 3.25
N GLY A 38 -1.49 -12.22 3.94
CA GLY A 38 -2.31 -11.94 5.13
C GLY A 38 -3.75 -11.53 4.80
N PHE A 39 -4.06 -11.24 3.54
CA PHE A 39 -5.41 -10.90 3.10
C PHE A 39 -5.91 -11.83 2.01
N MET A 40 -7.09 -12.37 2.20
CA MET A 40 -7.81 -13.16 1.18
C MET A 40 -8.85 -12.28 0.49
N LYS A 41 -8.75 -12.16 -0.84
CA LYS A 41 -9.70 -11.40 -1.65
C LYS A 41 -10.93 -12.20 -1.97
N ASN A 42 -12.10 -11.65 -1.66
CA ASN A 42 -13.37 -12.20 -2.12
C ASN A 42 -13.58 -11.84 -3.61
N ARG A 43 -13.43 -12.83 -4.49
CA ARG A 43 -13.52 -12.65 -5.95
C ARG A 43 -14.96 -12.44 -6.46
N TYR A 44 -15.96 -12.74 -5.65
CA TYR A 44 -17.38 -12.57 -6.00
C TYR A 44 -17.85 -11.11 -5.87
N ILE A 45 -17.06 -10.23 -5.26
CA ILE A 45 -17.39 -8.81 -5.06
C ILE A 45 -16.59 -7.97 -6.07
N GLY A 46 -17.30 -7.29 -6.99
CA GLY A 46 -16.72 -6.48 -8.05
C GLY A 46 -15.92 -5.25 -7.55
N ARG A 47 -15.35 -4.46 -8.48
CA ARG A 47 -14.55 -3.28 -8.17
C ARG A 47 -15.37 -2.19 -7.48
N THR A 48 -14.92 -1.68 -6.33
CA THR A 48 -15.65 -0.72 -5.48
C THR A 48 -15.20 0.73 -5.64
N PHE A 49 -14.08 1.00 -6.29
CA PHE A 49 -13.63 2.38 -6.50
C PHE A 49 -14.48 3.17 -7.51
N ILE A 50 -15.34 2.49 -8.29
CA ILE A 50 -16.29 3.09 -9.22
C ILE A 50 -17.63 3.46 -8.53
N MET A 51 -17.83 3.08 -7.25
CA MET A 51 -19.07 3.36 -6.54
C MET A 51 -19.10 4.79 -5.99
N PRO A 52 -20.17 5.57 -6.22
CA PRO A 52 -20.36 6.87 -5.58
C PRO A 52 -20.61 6.72 -4.09
N GLY A 53 -19.98 7.61 -3.28
CA GLY A 53 -20.20 7.73 -1.84
C GLY A 53 -19.16 7.05 -0.95
N GLN A 54 -18.61 7.81 0.02
CA GLN A 54 -17.56 7.34 0.94
C GLN A 54 -18.05 6.22 1.88
N THR A 55 -19.30 6.27 2.31
CA THR A 55 -19.86 5.27 3.27
C THR A 55 -20.02 3.90 2.63
N GLN A 56 -20.39 3.84 1.35
CA GLN A 56 -20.48 2.57 0.62
C GLN A 56 -19.10 1.99 0.33
N ARG A 57 -18.10 2.83 0.03
CA ARG A 57 -16.70 2.41 -0.16
C ARG A 57 -16.12 1.78 1.11
N ARG A 58 -16.43 2.32 2.31
CA ARG A 58 -15.97 1.77 3.59
C ARG A 58 -16.50 0.37 3.87
N LYS A 59 -17.80 0.12 3.64
CA LYS A 59 -18.38 -1.22 3.78
C LYS A 59 -17.79 -2.23 2.79
N SER A 60 -17.40 -1.78 1.60
CA SER A 60 -16.98 -2.65 0.52
C SER A 60 -15.56 -3.18 0.64
N VAL A 61 -14.63 -2.49 1.28
CA VAL A 61 -13.26 -3.01 1.51
C VAL A 61 -13.30 -4.19 2.47
N ARG A 62 -14.04 -4.07 3.59
CA ARG A 62 -14.21 -5.19 4.55
C ARG A 62 -14.94 -6.40 3.94
N GLN A 63 -15.81 -6.19 2.96
CA GLN A 63 -16.45 -7.30 2.25
C GLN A 63 -15.52 -7.98 1.23
N LYS A 64 -14.53 -7.24 0.72
CA LYS A 64 -13.60 -7.72 -0.31
C LYS A 64 -12.37 -8.41 0.22
N LEU A 65 -11.89 -7.97 1.37
CA LEU A 65 -10.66 -8.45 1.97
C LEU A 65 -10.97 -9.08 3.32
N ASN A 66 -10.61 -10.35 3.48
CA ASN A 66 -10.68 -11.05 4.74
C ASN A 66 -9.25 -11.21 5.27
N PRO A 67 -8.93 -10.64 6.45
CA PRO A 67 -7.63 -10.84 7.06
C PRO A 67 -7.49 -12.27 7.60
N VAL A 68 -6.29 -12.81 7.54
CA VAL A 68 -5.89 -14.08 8.16
C VAL A 68 -5.20 -13.76 9.48
N PRO A 69 -5.86 -13.84 10.66
CA PRO A 69 -5.32 -13.33 11.92
C PRO A 69 -3.94 -13.87 12.27
N LEU A 70 -3.69 -15.15 12.00
CA LEU A 70 -2.40 -15.80 12.24
C LEU A 70 -1.20 -15.09 11.60
N GLU A 71 -1.44 -14.37 10.50
CA GLU A 71 -0.37 -13.64 9.80
C GLU A 71 -0.09 -12.27 10.40
N PHE A 72 -0.97 -11.76 11.27
CA PHE A 72 -0.85 -10.44 11.91
C PHE A 72 -0.51 -10.51 13.39
N GLU A 73 -1.06 -11.47 14.12
CA GLU A 73 -1.02 -11.53 15.58
C GLU A 73 0.41 -11.42 16.14
N GLY A 74 0.64 -10.41 16.99
CA GLY A 74 1.90 -10.14 17.68
C GLY A 74 3.04 -9.66 16.79
N LYS A 75 2.84 -9.42 15.49
CA LYS A 75 3.89 -9.09 14.52
C LYS A 75 3.94 -7.60 14.17
N SER A 76 5.13 -7.11 13.87
CA SER A 76 5.36 -5.86 13.16
C SER A 76 5.24 -6.12 11.65
N VAL A 77 4.15 -5.70 11.04
CA VAL A 77 3.83 -6.01 9.65
C VAL A 77 4.13 -4.83 8.72
N LEU A 78 4.72 -5.10 7.56
CA LEU A 78 4.84 -4.15 6.46
C LEU A 78 3.79 -4.49 5.39
N LEU A 79 2.76 -3.66 5.29
CA LEU A 79 1.77 -3.73 4.22
C LEU A 79 2.33 -3.08 2.96
N VAL A 80 2.15 -3.70 1.81
CA VAL A 80 2.61 -3.18 0.51
C VAL A 80 1.43 -3.01 -0.42
N ASP A 81 1.25 -1.80 -0.95
CA ASP A 81 0.25 -1.51 -1.98
C ASP A 81 0.89 -0.92 -3.23
N ASP A 82 0.20 -0.97 -4.36
CA ASP A 82 0.66 -0.41 -5.63
C ASP A 82 0.71 1.13 -5.58
N SER A 83 -0.27 1.77 -4.98
CA SER A 83 -0.35 3.23 -4.85
C SER A 83 -1.32 3.68 -3.75
N ILE A 84 -1.11 4.88 -3.23
CA ILE A 84 -2.03 5.54 -2.29
C ILE A 84 -2.62 6.76 -2.97
N VAL A 85 -3.94 6.72 -3.25
CA VAL A 85 -4.64 7.83 -3.92
C VAL A 85 -5.42 8.67 -2.92
N ARG A 86 -6.53 8.15 -2.37
CA ARG A 86 -7.38 8.86 -1.38
C ARG A 86 -7.06 8.53 0.07
N GLY A 87 -6.29 7.47 0.32
CA GLY A 87 -5.95 7.01 1.67
C GLY A 87 -7.06 6.25 2.42
N THR A 88 -8.32 6.38 2.04
CA THR A 88 -9.45 5.75 2.75
C THR A 88 -9.39 4.22 2.75
N THR A 89 -8.92 3.61 1.66
CA THR A 89 -8.69 2.17 1.56
C THR A 89 -7.57 1.74 2.50
N CYS A 90 -6.45 2.49 2.50
CA CYS A 90 -5.31 2.21 3.38
C CYS A 90 -5.70 2.27 4.86
N GLN A 91 -6.49 3.27 5.28
CA GLN A 91 -7.01 3.37 6.65
C GLN A 91 -7.74 2.10 7.07
N GLN A 92 -8.61 1.58 6.20
CA GLN A 92 -9.39 0.39 6.52
C GLN A 92 -8.54 -0.88 6.57
N ILE A 93 -7.59 -1.02 5.66
CA ILE A 93 -6.67 -2.14 5.61
C ILE A 93 -5.77 -2.13 6.85
N ILE A 94 -5.22 -0.97 7.22
CA ILE A 94 -4.43 -0.80 8.44
C ILE A 94 -5.26 -1.15 9.68
N GLN A 95 -6.51 -0.67 9.75
CA GLN A 95 -7.40 -1.00 10.86
C GLN A 95 -7.70 -2.51 10.92
N MET A 96 -7.92 -3.18 9.78
CA MET A 96 -8.11 -4.63 9.76
C MET A 96 -6.87 -5.39 10.24
N ALA A 97 -5.66 -4.93 9.89
CA ALA A 97 -4.42 -5.51 10.40
C ALA A 97 -4.30 -5.35 11.92
N ARG A 98 -4.65 -4.16 12.46
CA ARG A 98 -4.67 -3.92 13.92
C ARG A 98 -5.74 -4.75 14.62
N ASP A 99 -6.95 -4.81 14.08
CA ASP A 99 -8.05 -5.66 14.60
C ASP A 99 -7.67 -7.15 14.60
N SER A 100 -6.73 -7.56 13.73
CA SER A 100 -6.19 -8.91 13.64
C SER A 100 -4.97 -9.14 14.54
N GLY A 101 -4.64 -8.19 15.43
CA GLY A 101 -3.61 -8.34 16.45
C GLY A 101 -2.19 -7.94 16.02
N ALA A 102 -2.02 -7.19 14.93
CA ALA A 102 -0.71 -6.65 14.56
C ALA A 102 -0.16 -5.73 15.66
N LYS A 103 1.12 -5.94 16.03
CA LYS A 103 1.83 -5.12 17.02
C LYS A 103 2.16 -3.73 16.47
N ARG A 104 2.64 -3.69 15.25
CA ARG A 104 2.90 -2.46 14.46
C ARG A 104 2.46 -2.67 13.03
N VAL A 105 2.01 -1.59 12.41
CA VAL A 105 1.59 -1.60 11.00
C VAL A 105 2.33 -0.52 10.24
N TYR A 106 3.30 -0.95 9.44
CA TYR A 106 4.02 -0.12 8.49
C TYR A 106 3.36 -0.22 7.12
N PHE A 107 3.51 0.80 6.31
CA PHE A 107 2.91 0.83 4.98
C PHE A 107 3.92 1.29 3.94
N ALA A 108 4.02 0.54 2.83
CA ALA A 108 4.86 0.87 1.68
C ALA A 108 4.00 1.02 0.42
N SER A 109 4.21 2.12 -0.30
CA SER A 109 3.62 2.34 -1.62
C SER A 109 4.68 2.08 -2.69
N ALA A 110 4.37 1.20 -3.65
CA ALA A 110 5.23 0.93 -4.80
C ALA A 110 5.23 2.07 -5.84
N ALA A 111 4.35 3.05 -5.69
CA ALA A 111 4.33 4.28 -6.47
C ALA A 111 4.71 5.49 -5.63
N PRO A 112 5.25 6.57 -6.25
CA PRO A 112 5.45 7.85 -5.60
C PRO A 112 4.13 8.49 -5.12
N PRO A 113 4.18 9.50 -4.21
CA PRO A 113 2.99 10.21 -3.76
C PRO A 113 2.22 10.86 -4.91
N VAL A 114 0.94 10.55 -5.06
CA VAL A 114 0.07 11.17 -6.07
C VAL A 114 -0.42 12.52 -5.55
N ARG A 115 0.23 13.59 -5.99
CA ARG A 115 -0.03 14.96 -5.49
C ARG A 115 -0.98 15.76 -6.38
N TYR A 116 -1.08 15.42 -7.67
CA TYR A 116 -1.85 16.15 -8.66
C TYR A 116 -2.71 15.20 -9.50
N PRO A 117 -3.89 15.64 -9.95
CA PRO A 117 -4.71 14.87 -10.87
C PRO A 117 -3.98 14.61 -12.19
N ASN A 118 -4.18 13.43 -12.77
CA ASN A 118 -3.65 13.10 -14.09
C ASN A 118 -4.75 13.22 -15.14
N VAL A 119 -4.47 13.92 -16.24
CA VAL A 119 -5.41 14.14 -17.34
C VAL A 119 -5.64 12.89 -18.21
N TYR A 120 -4.75 11.91 -18.13
CA TYR A 120 -4.87 10.62 -18.84
C TYR A 120 -5.52 9.53 -17.99
N GLY A 121 -5.76 9.80 -16.71
CA GLY A 121 -6.38 8.84 -15.79
C GLY A 121 -7.89 8.79 -15.97
N ILE A 122 -8.46 7.59 -15.95
CA ILE A 122 -9.89 7.39 -15.87
C ILE A 122 -10.30 7.50 -14.40
N ASP A 123 -11.33 8.33 -14.10
CA ASP A 123 -11.86 8.52 -12.74
C ASP A 123 -10.80 9.00 -11.72
N MET A 124 -9.92 9.90 -12.14
CA MET A 124 -8.98 10.54 -11.22
C MET A 124 -9.73 11.51 -10.28
N PRO A 125 -9.45 11.44 -8.98
CA PRO A 125 -10.06 12.35 -8.02
C PRO A 125 -9.59 13.79 -8.24
N THR A 126 -10.38 14.75 -7.75
CA THR A 126 -9.94 16.15 -7.66
C THR A 126 -8.71 16.27 -6.74
N ALA A 127 -7.92 17.34 -6.89
CA ALA A 127 -6.73 17.54 -6.06
C ALA A 127 -7.02 17.45 -4.56
N SER A 128 -8.17 17.98 -4.11
CA SER A 128 -8.59 17.95 -2.70
C SER A 128 -8.89 16.54 -2.16
N GLU A 129 -9.18 15.57 -3.03
CA GLU A 129 -9.40 14.17 -2.63
C GLU A 129 -8.11 13.36 -2.56
N LEU A 130 -7.01 13.87 -3.14
CA LEU A 130 -5.71 13.19 -3.09
C LEU A 130 -5.09 13.33 -1.70
N VAL A 131 -4.79 12.21 -1.05
CA VAL A 131 -4.24 12.23 0.31
C VAL A 131 -2.90 12.93 0.39
N ALA A 132 -2.09 12.88 -0.68
CA ALA A 132 -0.76 13.49 -0.72
C ALA A 132 -0.76 14.96 -1.16
N HIS A 133 -1.93 15.52 -1.54
CA HIS A 133 -2.02 16.93 -1.93
C HIS A 133 -1.86 17.84 -0.70
N GLY A 134 -0.81 18.68 -0.72
CA GLY A 134 -0.52 19.62 0.37
C GLY A 134 -0.08 19.00 1.71
N ARG A 135 0.24 17.71 1.75
CA ARG A 135 0.69 17.00 2.97
C ARG A 135 2.11 16.49 2.86
N THR A 136 2.82 16.43 4.00
CA THR A 136 4.08 15.70 4.15
C THR A 136 3.83 14.20 4.29
N ILE A 137 4.88 13.38 4.17
CA ILE A 137 4.76 11.92 4.33
C ILE A 137 4.32 11.57 5.75
N GLU A 138 4.81 12.29 6.76
CA GLU A 138 4.43 12.10 8.16
C GLU A 138 2.94 12.38 8.38
N GLN A 139 2.43 13.47 7.80
CA GLN A 139 1.00 13.82 7.86
C GLN A 139 0.12 12.79 7.14
N ILE A 140 0.62 12.20 6.05
CA ILE A 140 -0.08 11.12 5.37
C ILE A 140 -0.07 9.86 6.22
N SER A 141 1.07 9.51 6.83
CA SER A 141 1.21 8.35 7.72
C SER A 141 0.23 8.43 8.89
N GLU A 142 0.18 9.58 9.56
CA GLU A 142 -0.79 9.84 10.63
C GLU A 142 -2.24 9.74 10.13
N HIS A 143 -2.54 10.35 8.97
CA HIS A 143 -3.87 10.33 8.38
C HIS A 143 -4.35 8.91 8.05
N ILE A 144 -3.49 8.04 7.52
CA ILE A 144 -3.86 6.65 7.22
C ILE A 144 -3.78 5.73 8.44
N GLY A 145 -3.18 6.19 9.54
CA GLY A 145 -3.03 5.44 10.80
C GLY A 145 -1.90 4.43 10.80
N ALA A 146 -0.89 4.58 9.93
CA ALA A 146 0.31 3.77 9.91
C ALA A 146 1.32 4.22 10.97
N ASP A 147 2.08 3.28 11.54
CA ASP A 147 3.19 3.61 12.44
C ASP A 147 4.41 4.16 11.67
N TRP A 148 4.49 3.86 10.40
CA TRP A 148 5.47 4.40 9.46
C TRP A 148 4.98 4.19 8.02
N LEU A 149 5.26 5.17 7.16
CA LEU A 149 4.91 5.17 5.75
C LEU A 149 6.14 5.43 4.91
N ILE A 150 6.36 4.61 3.88
CA ILE A 150 7.37 4.85 2.86
C ILE A 150 6.75 4.81 1.47
N TYR A 151 7.21 5.72 0.63
CA TYR A 151 6.88 5.77 -0.80
C TYR A 151 8.09 5.37 -1.65
N GLN A 152 7.81 4.86 -2.84
CA GLN A 152 8.79 4.78 -3.90
C GLN A 152 9.28 6.19 -4.25
N GLU A 153 10.58 6.41 -4.29
CA GLU A 153 11.14 7.67 -4.76
C GLU A 153 11.03 7.77 -6.29
N ILE A 154 10.72 8.97 -6.80
CA ILE A 154 10.48 9.16 -8.22
C ILE A 154 11.76 8.95 -9.04
N ASP A 155 12.90 9.37 -8.52
CA ASP A 155 14.20 9.23 -9.20
C ASP A 155 14.62 7.76 -9.31
N ASP A 156 14.42 6.97 -8.24
CA ASP A 156 14.67 5.53 -8.25
C ASP A 156 13.71 4.82 -9.23
N LEU A 157 12.44 5.23 -9.31
CA LEU A 157 11.48 4.69 -10.26
C LEU A 157 11.87 5.00 -11.72
N ILE A 158 12.33 6.22 -12.00
CA ILE A 158 12.82 6.63 -13.31
C ILE A 158 14.06 5.81 -13.69
N GLN A 159 14.99 5.62 -12.76
CA GLN A 159 16.19 4.81 -13.00
C GLN A 159 15.83 3.36 -13.34
N CYS A 160 15.01 2.70 -12.55
CA CYS A 160 14.55 1.32 -12.81
C CYS A 160 13.84 1.20 -14.17
N SER A 161 13.03 2.21 -14.55
CA SER A 161 12.36 2.21 -15.84
C SER A 161 13.32 2.34 -17.03
N ARG A 162 14.39 3.12 -16.87
CA ARG A 162 15.43 3.27 -17.89
C ARG A 162 16.24 2.00 -18.06
N GLU A 163 16.62 1.34 -16.98
CA GLU A 163 17.33 0.06 -17.00
C GLU A 163 16.50 -1.03 -17.68
N GLY A 164 15.17 -1.07 -17.41
CA GLY A 164 14.24 -1.97 -18.10
C GLY A 164 14.08 -1.68 -19.60
N LEU A 165 14.12 -0.40 -20.00
CA LEU A 165 14.01 0.00 -21.41
C LEU A 165 15.30 -0.32 -22.20
N SER A 166 16.47 -0.33 -21.57
CA SER A 166 17.70 -0.74 -22.23
C SER A 166 17.70 -2.20 -22.67
N LEU A 167 16.84 -3.03 -22.10
CA LEU A 167 16.65 -4.42 -22.50
C LEU A 167 15.67 -4.61 -23.65
N ILE A 168 14.88 -3.57 -24.01
CA ILE A 168 13.88 -3.60 -25.09
C ILE A 168 14.51 -3.17 -26.45
N HIS A 169 15.70 -2.64 -26.42
CA HIS A 169 16.43 -2.20 -27.64
C HIS A 169 17.45 -3.23 -28.14
N ILE A 170 17.30 -4.48 -27.74
CA ILE A 170 18.09 -5.59 -28.31
C ILE A 170 17.22 -6.36 -29.31
#